data_9f61aa0a3c8fec1628772908d1ddc69d
#
_entry.id   9f61aa0a3c8fec1628772908d1ddc69d
#
_cell.length_a   1.000
_cell.length_b   1.000
_cell.length_c   1.000
_cell.angle_alpha   90.00
_cell.angle_beta   90.00
_cell.angle_gamma   90.00
#
_symmetry.space_group_name_H-M   'P 1'
#
loop_
_entity.id
_entity.type
_entity.pdbx_description
1 polymer ?
#
loop_
_entity_poly.entity_id
_entity_poly.type
_entity_poly.pdbx_seq_one_letter_code
_entity_poly.pdbx_strand_id
1 'polypeptide(L)'
;MSLNLFSCFSKTVAKALAMMSQLSAMKTLKDLDFESWMEWKTDLQIFLGLLDLDIALYKDKPTEASEFERWEQSNRLSLLIMKAKTYNGIRGLVHDSTGNAKQFFAALEDIFMEMEKEEAYSLSDKLLKMKYDGEGSVCEHIMKMSSIFSRLRAVDHTDLSDSYLVKLAIKSLPLQYMSLKLAYNPKNNDWGLGKLLSKCAEAEKLHHEIEIEENDVRDAFYEGEQSGYTIDNDRRKRAKIQCFSCGEMGHKRWECPN
;
A
#
# COMPACT_ATOMS: atom_id res chain seq x y z
N MET A 1 -66.31 -28.20 14.29
CA MET A 1 -65.74 -27.26 13.34
C MET A 1 -64.77 -26.24 13.97
N SER A 2 -64.65 -26.04 15.25
CA SER A 2 -63.85 -25.00 15.92
C SER A 2 -62.36 -25.31 16.08
N LEU A 3 -61.92 -26.56 16.08
CA LEU A 3 -60.53 -26.95 16.34
C LEU A 3 -59.58 -26.69 15.15
N ASN A 4 -60.08 -26.66 13.91
CA ASN A 4 -59.26 -26.42 12.73
C ASN A 4 -58.93 -24.93 12.53
N LEU A 5 -59.75 -24.00 12.98
CA LEU A 5 -59.53 -22.56 12.86
C LEU A 5 -58.42 -22.07 13.80
N PHE A 6 -58.38 -22.60 15.05
CA PHE A 6 -57.30 -22.26 16.00
C PHE A 6 -55.94 -22.78 15.55
N SER A 7 -55.87 -23.98 14.97
CA SER A 7 -54.63 -24.54 14.42
C SER A 7 -54.13 -23.75 13.22
N CYS A 8 -55.00 -23.28 12.34
CA CYS A 8 -54.66 -22.47 11.18
C CYS A 8 -54.17 -21.06 11.60
N PHE A 9 -54.85 -20.46 12.57
CA PHE A 9 -54.49 -19.14 13.10
C PHE A 9 -53.13 -19.17 13.81
N SER A 10 -52.86 -20.20 14.62
CA SER A 10 -51.58 -20.43 15.30
C SER A 10 -50.42 -20.59 14.30
N LYS A 11 -50.61 -21.33 13.22
CA LYS A 11 -49.61 -21.50 12.15
C LYS A 11 -49.32 -20.19 11.41
N THR A 12 -50.36 -19.39 11.16
CA THR A 12 -50.20 -18.10 10.46
C THR A 12 -49.44 -17.07 11.30
N VAL A 13 -49.77 -17.01 12.61
CA VAL A 13 -49.05 -16.12 13.55
C VAL A 13 -47.61 -16.57 13.75
N ALA A 14 -47.33 -17.85 13.88
CA ALA A 14 -45.98 -18.39 13.96
C ALA A 14 -45.15 -18.06 12.72
N LYS A 15 -45.78 -18.19 11.52
CA LYS A 15 -45.11 -17.83 10.24
C LYS A 15 -44.82 -16.31 10.15
N ALA A 16 -45.75 -15.47 10.60
CA ALA A 16 -45.55 -14.01 10.63
C ALA A 16 -44.43 -13.61 11.60
N LEU A 17 -44.39 -14.22 12.79
CA LEU A 17 -43.31 -13.98 13.77
C LEU A 17 -41.96 -14.43 13.24
N ALA A 18 -41.88 -15.57 12.57
CA ALA A 18 -40.68 -16.07 11.93
C ALA A 18 -40.20 -15.11 10.80
N MET A 19 -41.13 -14.60 9.97
CA MET A 19 -40.81 -13.59 8.96
C MET A 19 -40.29 -12.27 9.57
N MET A 20 -40.90 -11.81 10.65
CA MET A 20 -40.43 -10.59 11.35
C MET A 20 -39.05 -10.78 11.95
N SER A 21 -38.75 -11.94 12.51
CA SER A 21 -37.43 -12.32 13.01
C SER A 21 -36.40 -12.33 11.87
N GLN A 22 -36.72 -12.92 10.72
CA GLN A 22 -35.85 -12.95 9.55
C GLN A 22 -35.57 -11.53 8.97
N LEU A 23 -36.61 -10.68 8.92
CA LEU A 23 -36.45 -9.28 8.48
C LEU A 23 -35.59 -8.47 9.45
N SER A 24 -35.74 -8.73 10.76
CA SER A 24 -34.89 -8.10 11.76
C SER A 24 -33.41 -8.55 11.62
N ALA A 25 -33.21 -9.85 11.43
CA ALA A 25 -31.87 -10.41 11.19
C ALA A 25 -31.24 -9.90 9.90
N MET A 26 -32.02 -9.72 8.82
CA MET A 26 -31.52 -9.13 7.56
C MET A 26 -30.98 -7.70 7.72
N LYS A 27 -31.46 -6.93 8.70
CA LYS A 27 -30.93 -5.59 9.00
C LYS A 27 -29.53 -5.62 9.60
N THR A 28 -29.11 -6.72 10.22
CA THR A 28 -27.78 -6.88 10.79
C THR A 28 -26.71 -7.17 9.73
N LEU A 29 -27.10 -7.76 8.59
CA LEU A 29 -26.20 -7.94 7.44
C LEU A 29 -25.90 -6.58 6.81
N LYS A 30 -24.63 -6.21 6.77
CA LYS A 30 -24.15 -4.98 6.11
C LYS A 30 -24.46 -5.03 4.60
N ASP A 31 -24.51 -3.87 3.97
CA ASP A 31 -24.60 -3.80 2.53
C ASP A 31 -23.20 -4.02 1.92
N LEU A 32 -23.12 -4.77 0.81
CA LEU A 32 -21.88 -4.99 0.09
C LEU A 32 -21.45 -3.70 -0.61
N ASP A 33 -20.24 -3.27 -0.33
CA ASP A 33 -19.52 -2.22 -1.04
C ASP A 33 -18.21 -2.76 -1.66
N PHE A 34 -17.43 -1.87 -2.28
CA PHE A 34 -16.19 -2.25 -2.97
C PHE A 34 -15.03 -2.65 -2.02
N GLU A 35 -15.12 -2.32 -0.74
CA GLU A 35 -14.04 -2.53 0.23
C GLU A 35 -14.29 -3.73 1.17
N SER A 36 -15.55 -4.16 1.30
CA SER A 36 -15.99 -5.11 2.34
C SER A 36 -16.31 -6.52 1.83
N TRP A 37 -15.88 -6.89 0.62
CA TRP A 37 -16.23 -8.17 -0.02
C TRP A 37 -15.99 -9.40 0.85
N MET A 38 -14.80 -9.59 1.41
CA MET A 38 -14.45 -10.79 2.17
C MET A 38 -15.26 -10.90 3.48
N GLU A 39 -15.44 -9.76 4.19
CA GLU A 39 -16.26 -9.70 5.39
C GLU A 39 -17.72 -9.99 5.04
N TRP A 40 -18.25 -9.30 4.04
CA TRP A 40 -19.61 -9.45 3.57
C TRP A 40 -19.92 -10.88 3.09
N LYS A 41 -19.02 -11.49 2.35
CA LYS A 41 -19.14 -12.88 1.87
C LYS A 41 -19.29 -13.84 3.04
N THR A 42 -18.43 -13.69 4.05
CA THR A 42 -18.47 -14.54 5.26
C THR A 42 -19.77 -14.34 6.03
N ASP A 43 -20.15 -13.10 6.29
CA ASP A 43 -21.38 -12.76 7.01
C ASP A 43 -22.62 -13.26 6.28
N LEU A 44 -22.65 -13.11 4.94
CA LEU A 44 -23.74 -13.63 4.10
C LEU A 44 -23.87 -15.15 4.21
N GLN A 45 -22.75 -15.88 4.10
CA GLN A 45 -22.77 -17.35 4.20
C GLN A 45 -23.26 -17.83 5.57
N ILE A 46 -22.79 -17.21 6.64
CA ILE A 46 -23.26 -17.48 8.00
C ILE A 46 -24.76 -17.18 8.11
N PHE A 47 -25.18 -16.01 7.61
CA PHE A 47 -26.57 -15.58 7.66
C PHE A 47 -27.51 -16.54 6.92
N LEU A 48 -27.16 -16.92 5.69
CA LEU A 48 -27.96 -17.86 4.89
C LEU A 48 -27.97 -19.26 5.49
N GLY A 49 -26.83 -19.71 6.05
CA GLY A 49 -26.75 -20.99 6.73
C GLY A 49 -27.63 -21.07 7.98
N LEU A 50 -27.66 -20.01 8.81
CA LEU A 50 -28.54 -19.92 9.98
C LEU A 50 -30.03 -19.95 9.62
N LEU A 51 -30.39 -19.51 8.43
CA LEU A 51 -31.76 -19.52 7.91
C LEU A 51 -32.10 -20.76 7.06
N ASP A 52 -31.16 -21.68 6.90
CA ASP A 52 -31.32 -22.87 6.04
C ASP A 52 -31.62 -22.51 4.57
N LEU A 53 -31.04 -21.39 4.12
CA LEU A 53 -31.20 -20.81 2.77
C LEU A 53 -29.94 -20.93 1.89
N ASP A 54 -28.89 -21.57 2.36
CA ASP A 54 -27.62 -21.70 1.66
C ASP A 54 -27.55 -22.85 0.65
N ILE A 55 -28.54 -23.75 0.65
CA ILE A 55 -28.56 -24.97 -0.18
C ILE A 55 -28.34 -24.65 -1.66
N ALA A 56 -29.04 -23.62 -2.16
CA ALA A 56 -28.97 -23.23 -3.57
C ALA A 56 -27.65 -22.52 -3.97
N LEU A 57 -26.81 -22.15 -3.03
CA LEU A 57 -25.45 -21.64 -3.32
C LEU A 57 -24.48 -22.78 -3.70
N TYR A 58 -24.66 -23.94 -3.06
CA TYR A 58 -23.72 -25.06 -3.19
C TYR A 58 -24.23 -26.20 -4.05
N LYS A 59 -25.57 -26.39 -4.12
CA LYS A 59 -26.18 -27.47 -4.89
C LYS A 59 -26.87 -26.93 -6.14
N ASP A 60 -26.73 -27.67 -7.23
CA ASP A 60 -27.49 -27.41 -8.43
C ASP A 60 -28.96 -27.82 -8.23
N LYS A 61 -29.82 -27.37 -9.15
CA LYS A 61 -31.25 -27.67 -9.12
C LYS A 61 -31.47 -29.17 -9.12
N PRO A 62 -32.16 -29.73 -8.08
CA PRO A 62 -32.41 -31.15 -7.99
C PRO A 62 -33.43 -31.61 -9.02
N THR A 63 -33.30 -32.86 -9.45
CA THR A 63 -34.27 -33.54 -10.34
C THR A 63 -35.43 -34.19 -9.59
N GLU A 64 -35.21 -34.47 -8.29
CA GLU A 64 -36.22 -35.12 -7.45
C GLU A 64 -37.19 -34.08 -6.89
N ALA A 65 -38.49 -34.36 -7.05
CA ALA A 65 -39.58 -33.47 -6.60
C ALA A 65 -39.59 -33.22 -5.08
N SER A 66 -39.08 -34.15 -4.29
CA SER A 66 -39.02 -34.07 -2.82
C SER A 66 -38.05 -32.98 -2.32
N GLU A 67 -36.95 -32.74 -3.06
CA GLU A 67 -35.93 -31.76 -2.69
C GLU A 67 -36.12 -30.43 -3.43
N PHE A 68 -36.92 -30.43 -4.52
CA PHE A 68 -37.10 -29.28 -5.39
C PHE A 68 -37.70 -28.07 -4.67
N GLU A 69 -38.75 -28.26 -3.87
CA GLU A 69 -39.43 -27.14 -3.20
C GLU A 69 -38.50 -26.40 -2.21
N ARG A 70 -37.73 -27.18 -1.45
CA ARG A 70 -36.74 -26.61 -0.51
C ARG A 70 -35.62 -25.87 -1.23
N TRP A 71 -35.11 -26.46 -2.32
CA TRP A 71 -34.08 -25.82 -3.15
C TRP A 71 -34.60 -24.53 -3.79
N GLU A 72 -35.81 -24.56 -4.36
CA GLU A 72 -36.44 -23.40 -5.00
C GLU A 72 -36.66 -22.24 -4.02
N GLN A 73 -37.11 -22.55 -2.81
CA GLN A 73 -37.25 -21.55 -1.74
C GLN A 73 -35.90 -20.95 -1.37
N SER A 74 -34.87 -21.77 -1.16
CA SER A 74 -33.51 -21.35 -0.87
C SER A 74 -33.00 -20.45 -2.02
N ASN A 75 -33.10 -20.89 -3.26
CA ASN A 75 -32.66 -20.15 -4.43
C ASN A 75 -33.30 -18.75 -4.53
N ARG A 76 -34.62 -18.69 -4.41
CA ARG A 76 -35.37 -17.44 -4.51
C ARG A 76 -35.01 -16.45 -3.39
N LEU A 77 -34.99 -16.93 -2.15
CA LEU A 77 -34.77 -16.05 -0.98
C LEU A 77 -33.31 -15.59 -0.90
N SER A 78 -32.35 -16.47 -1.14
CA SER A 78 -30.93 -16.11 -1.14
C SER A 78 -30.63 -15.08 -2.24
N LEU A 79 -31.19 -15.27 -3.45
CA LEU A 79 -31.04 -14.32 -4.54
C LEU A 79 -31.62 -12.94 -4.19
N LEU A 80 -32.79 -12.89 -3.54
CA LEU A 80 -33.42 -11.65 -3.13
C LEU A 80 -32.58 -10.94 -2.04
N ILE A 81 -32.08 -11.68 -1.06
CA ILE A 81 -31.23 -11.15 0.01
C ILE A 81 -29.94 -10.60 -0.58
N MET A 82 -29.23 -11.34 -1.41
CA MET A 82 -28.03 -10.89 -2.07
C MET A 82 -28.26 -9.62 -2.88
N LYS A 83 -29.30 -9.60 -3.74
CA LYS A 83 -29.66 -8.41 -4.52
C LYS A 83 -30.01 -7.20 -3.66
N ALA A 84 -30.71 -7.40 -2.55
CA ALA A 84 -31.08 -6.33 -1.62
C ALA A 84 -29.86 -5.76 -0.87
N LYS A 85 -28.87 -6.61 -0.61
CA LYS A 85 -27.68 -6.30 0.18
C LYS A 85 -26.45 -5.96 -0.67
N THR A 86 -26.56 -5.95 -1.98
CA THR A 86 -25.52 -5.51 -2.91
C THR A 86 -25.79 -4.08 -3.34
N TYR A 87 -24.76 -3.20 -3.21
CA TYR A 87 -24.83 -1.83 -3.69
C TYR A 87 -25.23 -1.74 -5.18
N ASN A 88 -26.04 -0.76 -5.53
CA ASN A 88 -26.60 -0.65 -6.90
C ASN A 88 -25.56 -0.64 -8.01
N GLY A 89 -24.40 0.02 -7.77
CA GLY A 89 -23.30 0.05 -8.76
C GLY A 89 -22.72 -1.33 -9.02
N ILE A 90 -22.48 -2.12 -7.99
CA ILE A 90 -21.96 -3.50 -8.09
C ILE A 90 -23.02 -4.40 -8.74
N ARG A 91 -24.28 -4.27 -8.31
CA ARG A 91 -25.38 -5.05 -8.87
C ARG A 91 -25.59 -4.80 -10.36
N GLY A 92 -25.32 -3.60 -10.84
CA GLY A 92 -25.35 -3.23 -12.26
C GLY A 92 -24.24 -3.88 -13.10
N LEU A 93 -23.15 -4.33 -12.48
CA LEU A 93 -22.08 -5.06 -13.15
C LEU A 93 -22.40 -6.55 -13.33
N VAL A 94 -23.30 -7.10 -12.49
CA VAL A 94 -23.75 -8.48 -12.63
C VAL A 94 -24.74 -8.58 -13.77
N HIS A 95 -24.42 -9.41 -14.77
CA HIS A 95 -25.28 -9.58 -15.94
C HIS A 95 -26.68 -10.09 -15.56
N ASP A 96 -27.75 -9.55 -16.15
CA ASP A 96 -29.15 -9.90 -15.86
C ASP A 96 -29.50 -11.39 -16.14
N SER A 97 -28.64 -12.11 -16.86
CA SER A 97 -28.80 -13.54 -17.18
C SER A 97 -28.54 -14.48 -16.00
N THR A 98 -28.14 -13.97 -14.84
CA THR A 98 -27.95 -14.79 -13.63
C THR A 98 -29.31 -15.20 -13.06
N GLY A 99 -29.81 -16.37 -13.52
CA GLY A 99 -31.15 -16.85 -13.20
C GLY A 99 -31.30 -17.46 -11.81
N ASN A 100 -30.19 -17.72 -11.08
CA ASN A 100 -30.24 -18.37 -9.76
C ASN A 100 -29.21 -17.78 -8.79
N ALA A 101 -29.38 -18.12 -7.49
CA ALA A 101 -28.55 -17.61 -6.41
C ALA A 101 -27.07 -17.99 -6.57
N LYS A 102 -26.77 -19.22 -6.99
CA LYS A 102 -25.41 -19.71 -7.23
C LYS A 102 -24.71 -18.92 -8.32
N GLN A 103 -25.38 -18.65 -9.44
CA GLN A 103 -24.82 -17.87 -10.55
C GLN A 103 -24.61 -16.41 -10.16
N PHE A 104 -25.56 -15.82 -9.42
CA PHE A 104 -25.40 -14.45 -8.94
C PHE A 104 -24.24 -14.31 -7.97
N PHE A 105 -24.09 -15.26 -7.04
CA PHE A 105 -22.97 -15.27 -6.09
C PHE A 105 -21.64 -15.47 -6.79
N ALA A 106 -21.54 -16.42 -7.73
CA ALA A 106 -20.34 -16.64 -8.53
C ALA A 106 -19.96 -15.40 -9.36
N ALA A 107 -20.93 -14.71 -9.96
CA ALA A 107 -20.67 -13.49 -10.71
C ALA A 107 -20.14 -12.35 -9.80
N LEU A 108 -20.60 -12.25 -8.55
CA LEU A 108 -20.01 -11.35 -7.57
C LEU A 108 -18.57 -11.76 -7.25
N GLU A 109 -18.31 -13.03 -7.00
CA GLU A 109 -16.95 -13.54 -6.75
C GLU A 109 -16.01 -13.20 -7.90
N ASP A 110 -16.42 -13.41 -9.15
CA ASP A 110 -15.61 -13.10 -10.32
C ASP A 110 -15.26 -11.62 -10.42
N ILE A 111 -16.24 -10.73 -10.17
CA ILE A 111 -16.03 -9.27 -10.18
C ILE A 111 -15.00 -8.87 -9.12
N PHE A 112 -15.16 -9.36 -7.90
CA PHE A 112 -14.25 -8.99 -6.81
C PHE A 112 -12.86 -9.60 -6.97
N MET A 113 -12.75 -10.85 -7.45
CA MET A 113 -11.46 -11.45 -7.78
C MET A 113 -10.70 -10.66 -8.86
N GLU A 114 -11.40 -10.15 -9.87
CA GLU A 114 -10.76 -9.33 -10.90
C GLU A 114 -10.29 -8.00 -10.33
N MET A 115 -11.09 -7.35 -9.49
CA MET A 115 -10.69 -6.11 -8.79
C MET A 115 -9.48 -6.32 -7.88
N GLU A 116 -9.45 -7.41 -7.12
CA GLU A 116 -8.32 -7.77 -6.25
C GLU A 116 -7.03 -8.00 -7.07
N LYS A 117 -7.11 -8.67 -8.21
CA LYS A 117 -5.96 -8.85 -9.11
C LYS A 117 -5.43 -7.52 -9.65
N GLU A 118 -6.32 -6.63 -10.09
CA GLU A 118 -5.94 -5.29 -10.56
C GLU A 118 -5.30 -4.46 -9.44
N GLU A 119 -5.87 -4.50 -8.23
CA GLU A 119 -5.28 -3.85 -7.06
C GLU A 119 -3.90 -4.42 -6.73
N ALA A 120 -3.76 -5.76 -6.70
CA ALA A 120 -2.49 -6.43 -6.43
C ALA A 120 -1.43 -6.06 -7.48
N TYR A 121 -1.81 -6.04 -8.76
CA TYR A 121 -0.93 -5.59 -9.84
C TYR A 121 -0.48 -4.14 -9.65
N SER A 122 -1.42 -3.23 -9.38
CA SER A 122 -1.14 -1.81 -9.13
C SER A 122 -0.21 -1.59 -7.93
N LEU A 123 -0.46 -2.27 -6.81
CA LEU A 123 0.37 -2.20 -5.62
C LEU A 123 1.78 -2.75 -5.86
N SER A 124 1.88 -3.87 -6.58
CA SER A 124 3.16 -4.47 -6.96
C SER A 124 3.97 -3.54 -7.87
N ASP A 125 3.36 -2.98 -8.91
CA ASP A 125 4.00 -2.03 -9.83
C ASP A 125 4.47 -0.78 -9.08
N LYS A 126 3.62 -0.22 -8.20
CA LYS A 126 3.98 0.92 -7.34
C LYS A 126 5.19 0.59 -6.47
N LEU A 127 5.19 -0.57 -5.81
CA LEU A 127 6.28 -1.00 -4.93
C LEU A 127 7.60 -1.16 -5.68
N LEU A 128 7.57 -1.73 -6.89
CA LEU A 128 8.75 -1.93 -7.75
C LEU A 128 9.32 -0.61 -8.28
N LYS A 129 8.48 0.38 -8.53
CA LYS A 129 8.86 1.71 -9.04
C LYS A 129 9.32 2.66 -7.95
N MET A 130 9.00 2.39 -6.68
CA MET A 130 9.42 3.25 -5.58
C MET A 130 10.94 3.37 -5.52
N LYS A 131 11.41 4.61 -5.48
CA LYS A 131 12.81 4.97 -5.27
C LYS A 131 12.87 6.04 -4.19
N TYR A 132 13.89 5.95 -3.33
CA TYR A 132 14.17 7.02 -2.38
C TYR A 132 14.81 8.20 -3.14
N ASP A 133 14.17 9.35 -3.08
CA ASP A 133 14.54 10.57 -3.79
C ASP A 133 15.53 11.45 -3.03
N GLY A 134 15.82 11.12 -1.76
CA GLY A 134 16.68 11.92 -0.89
C GLY A 134 15.90 12.89 0.00
N GLU A 135 14.57 12.97 -0.13
CA GLU A 135 13.75 13.82 0.73
C GLU A 135 13.20 13.06 1.94
N GLY A 136 13.31 13.66 3.12
CA GLY A 136 12.89 13.07 4.37
C GLY A 136 13.79 11.92 4.84
N SER A 137 13.29 11.09 5.76
CA SER A 137 14.06 9.96 6.28
C SER A 137 13.93 8.70 5.41
N VAL A 138 15.06 8.00 5.21
CA VAL A 138 15.07 6.65 4.60
C VAL A 138 14.16 5.70 5.36
N CYS A 139 14.08 5.83 6.68
CA CYS A 139 13.18 5.01 7.49
C CYS A 139 11.71 5.25 7.13
N GLU A 140 11.30 6.50 6.90
CA GLU A 140 9.94 6.81 6.42
C GLU A 140 9.65 6.23 5.04
N HIS A 141 10.62 6.32 4.11
CA HIS A 141 10.49 5.68 2.80
C HIS A 141 10.25 4.17 2.92
N ILE A 142 11.04 3.47 3.74
CA ILE A 142 10.90 2.03 3.97
C ILE A 142 9.57 1.71 4.65
N MET A 143 9.10 2.52 5.59
CA MET A 143 7.79 2.34 6.22
C MET A 143 6.63 2.53 5.23
N LYS A 144 6.72 3.48 4.30
CA LYS A 144 5.77 3.61 3.18
C LYS A 144 5.77 2.36 2.30
N MET A 145 6.95 1.82 1.96
CA MET A 145 7.06 0.55 1.23
C MET A 145 6.43 -0.61 2.01
N SER A 146 6.68 -0.69 3.32
CA SER A 146 6.12 -1.72 4.20
C SER A 146 4.59 -1.67 4.25
N SER A 147 4.00 -0.48 4.29
CA SER A 147 2.55 -0.29 4.28
C SER A 147 1.92 -0.81 2.97
N ILE A 148 2.51 -0.47 1.83
CA ILE A 148 2.06 -0.96 0.51
C ILE A 148 2.21 -2.49 0.42
N PHE A 149 3.33 -3.02 0.92
CA PHE A 149 3.60 -4.46 0.93
C PHE A 149 2.60 -5.24 1.80
N SER A 150 2.24 -4.70 2.96
CA SER A 150 1.22 -5.28 3.83
C SER A 150 -0.15 -5.32 3.16
N ARG A 151 -0.51 -4.25 2.43
CA ARG A 151 -1.75 -4.21 1.64
C ARG A 151 -1.71 -5.23 0.49
N LEU A 152 -0.59 -5.32 -0.24
CA LEU A 152 -0.40 -6.30 -1.30
C LEU A 152 -0.57 -7.74 -0.78
N ARG A 153 0.02 -8.08 0.37
CA ARG A 153 -0.15 -9.42 0.99
C ARG A 153 -1.60 -9.71 1.34
N ALA A 154 -2.35 -8.70 1.79
CA ALA A 154 -3.76 -8.88 2.15
C ALA A 154 -4.64 -9.11 0.93
N VAL A 155 -4.34 -8.48 -0.20
CA VAL A 155 -5.14 -8.56 -1.43
C VAL A 155 -4.77 -9.79 -2.27
N ASP A 156 -3.48 -10.07 -2.43
CA ASP A 156 -2.98 -11.14 -3.31
C ASP A 156 -3.05 -12.53 -2.65
N HIS A 157 -3.35 -12.60 -1.35
CA HIS A 157 -3.38 -13.84 -0.55
C HIS A 157 -2.11 -14.71 -0.71
N THR A 158 -1.02 -14.12 -1.20
CA THR A 158 0.27 -14.82 -1.37
C THR A 158 1.12 -14.72 -0.12
N ASP A 159 1.86 -15.76 0.18
CA ASP A 159 2.82 -15.77 1.29
C ASP A 159 4.11 -15.05 0.88
N LEU A 160 4.01 -13.74 0.60
CA LEU A 160 5.16 -12.90 0.31
C LEU A 160 6.00 -12.73 1.58
N SER A 161 7.25 -13.19 1.52
CA SER A 161 8.15 -13.14 2.67
C SER A 161 8.66 -11.71 2.94
N ASP A 162 8.91 -11.39 4.21
CA ASP A 162 9.51 -10.10 4.60
C ASP A 162 10.91 -9.90 3.97
N SER A 163 11.63 -10.97 3.67
CA SER A 163 12.90 -10.89 2.95
C SER A 163 12.76 -10.34 1.53
N TYR A 164 11.61 -10.52 0.90
CA TYR A 164 11.32 -9.91 -0.40
C TYR A 164 11.18 -8.39 -0.28
N LEU A 165 10.45 -7.91 0.74
CA LEU A 165 10.35 -6.48 1.03
C LEU A 165 11.73 -5.86 1.30
N VAL A 166 12.56 -6.51 2.12
CA VAL A 166 13.93 -6.05 2.41
C VAL A 166 14.77 -5.92 1.13
N LYS A 167 14.69 -6.89 0.21
CA LYS A 167 15.37 -6.80 -1.09
C LYS A 167 14.89 -5.62 -1.92
N LEU A 168 13.59 -5.37 -1.97
CA LEU A 168 13.02 -4.24 -2.71
C LEU A 168 13.44 -2.90 -2.09
N ALA A 169 13.39 -2.80 -0.76
CA ALA A 169 13.78 -1.61 -0.03
C ALA A 169 15.26 -1.25 -0.28
N ILE A 170 16.17 -2.23 -0.19
CA ILE A 170 17.59 -2.01 -0.50
C ILE A 170 17.80 -1.59 -1.96
N LYS A 171 17.04 -2.19 -2.90
CA LYS A 171 17.07 -1.80 -4.32
C LYS A 171 16.55 -0.39 -4.58
N SER A 172 15.65 0.11 -3.74
CA SER A 172 15.05 1.44 -3.90
C SER A 172 15.99 2.59 -3.50
N LEU A 173 17.02 2.30 -2.71
CA LEU A 173 17.96 3.30 -2.21
C LEU A 173 18.93 3.77 -3.31
N PRO A 174 19.39 5.04 -3.31
CA PRO A 174 20.40 5.55 -4.23
C PRO A 174 21.82 5.09 -3.90
N LEU A 175 22.80 5.49 -4.69
CA LEU A 175 24.20 5.08 -4.58
C LEU A 175 24.88 5.54 -3.28
N GLN A 176 24.43 6.64 -2.69
CA GLN A 176 24.95 7.10 -1.39
C GLN A 176 24.82 6.05 -0.28
N TYR A 177 23.87 5.12 -0.39
CA TYR A 177 23.70 3.98 0.51
C TYR A 177 24.42 2.71 0.04
N MET A 178 25.51 2.86 -0.76
CA MET A 178 26.25 1.71 -1.32
C MET A 178 26.84 0.82 -0.20
N SER A 179 27.32 1.39 0.90
CA SER A 179 27.82 0.63 2.05
C SER A 179 26.75 -0.33 2.61
N LEU A 180 25.52 0.14 2.73
CA LEU A 180 24.37 -0.67 3.15
C LEU A 180 24.04 -1.76 2.13
N LYS A 181 24.08 -1.43 0.83
CA LYS A 181 23.84 -2.39 -0.26
C LYS A 181 24.88 -3.50 -0.29
N LEU A 182 26.14 -3.16 -0.03
CA LEU A 182 27.24 -4.14 0.04
C LEU A 182 27.18 -5.00 1.31
N ALA A 183 26.76 -4.44 2.43
CA ALA A 183 26.59 -5.17 3.69
C ALA A 183 25.45 -6.19 3.62
N TYR A 184 24.46 -5.97 2.75
CA TYR A 184 23.35 -6.90 2.56
C TYR A 184 23.73 -8.03 1.60
N ASN A 185 23.79 -9.24 2.12
CA ASN A 185 23.97 -10.44 1.30
C ASN A 185 22.70 -11.29 1.32
N PRO A 186 21.94 -11.34 0.21
CA PRO A 186 20.67 -12.06 0.17
C PRO A 186 20.79 -13.57 0.40
N LYS A 187 22.00 -14.13 0.31
CA LYS A 187 22.22 -15.57 0.52
C LYS A 187 22.49 -15.94 1.99
N ASN A 188 23.10 -15.02 2.74
CA ASN A 188 23.59 -15.30 4.10
C ASN A 188 22.99 -14.38 5.17
N ASN A 189 22.31 -13.30 4.78
CA ASN A 189 21.75 -12.33 5.73
C ASN A 189 20.22 -12.41 5.72
N ASP A 190 19.69 -12.96 6.77
CA ASP A 190 18.27 -12.87 7.07
C ASP A 190 17.99 -11.56 7.81
N TRP A 191 17.92 -10.46 7.04
CA TRP A 191 17.52 -9.17 7.59
C TRP A 191 16.00 -9.08 7.61
N GLY A 192 15.43 -9.08 8.80
CA GLY A 192 14.05 -8.62 8.99
C GLY A 192 13.95 -7.10 8.85
N LEU A 193 12.73 -6.61 8.74
CA LEU A 193 12.42 -5.17 8.58
C LEU A 193 13.06 -4.30 9.69
N GLY A 194 12.99 -4.74 10.95
CA GLY A 194 13.58 -4.01 12.08
C GLY A 194 15.09 -3.82 11.95
N LYS A 195 15.82 -4.86 11.50
CA LYS A 195 17.27 -4.77 11.28
C LYS A 195 17.60 -3.84 10.10
N LEU A 196 16.80 -3.88 9.05
CA LEU A 196 16.95 -2.96 7.92
C LEU A 196 16.78 -1.51 8.36
N LEU A 197 15.71 -1.20 9.11
CA LEU A 197 15.45 0.16 9.63
C LEU A 197 16.60 0.65 10.54
N SER A 198 17.11 -0.20 11.44
CA SER A 198 18.26 0.14 12.29
C SER A 198 19.50 0.47 11.46
N LYS A 199 19.79 -0.33 10.44
CA LYS A 199 20.94 -0.09 9.55
C LYS A 199 20.78 1.15 8.66
N CYS A 200 19.56 1.47 8.26
CA CYS A 200 19.28 2.69 7.52
C CYS A 200 19.45 3.93 8.40
N ALA A 201 18.98 3.90 9.64
CA ALA A 201 19.17 4.99 10.60
C ALA A 201 20.66 5.24 10.91
N GLU A 202 21.46 4.17 11.06
CA GLU A 202 22.93 4.28 11.22
C GLU A 202 23.57 4.94 9.99
N ALA A 203 23.17 4.53 8.78
CA ALA A 203 23.70 5.09 7.54
C ALA A 203 23.30 6.54 7.34
N GLU A 204 22.06 6.92 7.67
CA GLU A 204 21.56 8.30 7.61
C GLU A 204 22.36 9.23 8.55
N LYS A 205 22.59 8.76 9.78
CA LYS A 205 23.40 9.52 10.75
C LYS A 205 24.82 9.74 10.26
N LEU A 206 25.46 8.72 9.71
CA LEU A 206 26.81 8.82 9.15
C LEU A 206 26.87 9.80 7.96
N HIS A 207 25.87 9.79 7.08
CA HIS A 207 25.79 10.76 5.97
C HIS A 207 25.69 12.18 6.48
N HIS A 208 24.86 12.43 7.46
CA HIS A 208 24.72 13.76 8.05
C HIS A 208 26.00 14.26 8.72
N GLU A 209 26.72 13.39 9.41
CA GLU A 209 28.03 13.70 10.02
C GLU A 209 29.06 14.08 8.93
N ILE A 210 29.13 13.33 7.82
CA ILE A 210 30.03 13.60 6.70
C ILE A 210 29.67 14.94 6.01
N GLU A 211 28.40 15.23 5.79
CA GLU A 211 27.95 16.49 5.18
C GLU A 211 28.31 17.71 6.04
N ILE A 212 28.24 17.60 7.38
CA ILE A 212 28.66 18.66 8.29
C ILE A 212 30.17 18.87 8.17
N GLU A 213 30.98 17.82 8.24
CA GLU A 213 32.43 17.91 8.11
C GLU A 213 32.86 18.50 6.76
N GLU A 214 32.23 18.10 5.64
CA GLU A 214 32.51 18.66 4.32
C GLU A 214 32.15 20.15 4.20
N ASN A 215 31.06 20.58 4.83
CA ASN A 215 30.66 21.97 4.87
C ASN A 215 31.63 22.81 5.74
N ASP A 216 32.01 22.32 6.90
CA ASP A 216 32.97 22.98 7.79
C ASP A 216 34.32 23.14 7.11
N VAL A 217 34.80 22.12 6.40
CA VAL A 217 36.04 22.19 5.59
C VAL A 217 35.93 23.22 4.44
N ARG A 218 34.78 23.26 3.79
CA ARG A 218 34.52 24.21 2.69
C ARG A 218 34.49 25.64 3.21
N ASP A 219 33.79 25.89 4.31
CA ASP A 219 33.69 27.21 4.92
C ASP A 219 35.08 27.69 5.43
N ALA A 220 35.85 26.80 6.07
CA ALA A 220 37.25 27.10 6.46
C ALA A 220 38.15 27.42 5.28
N PHE A 221 37.94 26.75 4.11
CA PHE A 221 38.68 27.04 2.89
C PHE A 221 38.31 28.44 2.32
N TYR A 222 37.03 28.80 2.30
CA TYR A 222 36.58 30.12 1.86
C TYR A 222 36.99 31.25 2.81
N GLU A 223 36.99 31.05 4.12
CA GLU A 223 37.51 32.03 5.09
C GLU A 223 39.02 32.21 4.96
N GLY A 224 39.77 31.14 4.69
CA GLY A 224 41.21 31.17 4.43
C GLY A 224 41.57 31.97 3.16
N GLU A 225 40.75 31.86 2.11
CA GLU A 225 40.96 32.66 0.89
C GLU A 225 40.65 34.14 1.08
N GLN A 226 39.63 34.49 1.86
CA GLN A 226 39.29 35.90 2.13
C GLN A 226 40.32 36.58 3.04
N SER A 227 40.95 35.86 3.95
CA SER A 227 41.96 36.39 4.87
C SER A 227 43.37 36.57 4.20
N GLY A 228 43.63 35.81 3.13
CA GLY A 228 44.95 35.77 2.48
C GLY A 228 45.16 36.74 1.28
N TYR A 229 44.12 37.39 0.77
CA TYR A 229 44.19 37.95 -0.58
C TYR A 229 44.28 39.48 -0.69
N THR A 230 44.39 40.26 0.39
CA THR A 230 44.27 41.72 0.23
C THR A 230 45.49 42.62 0.51
N ILE A 231 46.61 42.18 1.05
CA ILE A 231 47.70 43.14 1.35
C ILE A 231 49.10 42.69 0.91
N ASP A 232 49.44 41.43 0.83
CA ASP A 232 50.86 41.03 0.66
C ASP A 232 51.28 40.76 -0.79
N ASN A 233 50.36 40.45 -1.69
CA ASN A 233 50.68 40.12 -3.09
C ASN A 233 51.02 41.34 -3.93
N ASP A 234 50.47 42.50 -3.62
CA ASP A 234 50.77 43.74 -4.37
C ASP A 234 52.13 44.34 -3.94
N ARG A 235 52.49 44.18 -2.66
CA ARG A 235 53.82 44.60 -2.17
C ARG A 235 54.94 43.69 -2.71
N ARG A 236 54.74 42.37 -2.76
CA ARG A 236 55.74 41.42 -3.31
C ARG A 236 55.90 41.55 -4.83
N LYS A 237 54.84 41.88 -5.55
CA LYS A 237 54.92 42.14 -7.00
C LYS A 237 55.64 43.44 -7.31
N ARG A 238 55.43 44.52 -6.54
CA ARG A 238 56.13 45.79 -6.68
C ARG A 238 57.59 45.68 -6.36
N ALA A 239 58.02 44.95 -5.37
CA ALA A 239 59.38 44.70 -4.98
C ALA A 239 60.26 44.01 -6.04
N LYS A 240 59.63 43.36 -7.04
CA LYS A 240 60.31 42.64 -8.14
C LYS A 240 60.32 43.38 -9.44
N ILE A 241 59.77 44.60 -9.50
CA ILE A 241 59.76 45.41 -10.74
C ILE A 241 60.93 46.39 -10.68
N GLN A 242 61.83 46.23 -11.59
CA GLN A 242 62.93 47.19 -11.80
C GLN A 242 62.48 48.32 -12.75
N CYS A 243 62.64 49.55 -12.34
CA CYS A 243 62.33 50.73 -13.15
C CYS A 243 63.28 50.85 -14.31
N PHE A 244 62.73 50.86 -15.55
CA PHE A 244 63.52 51.01 -16.75
C PHE A 244 64.12 52.43 -16.97
N SER A 245 63.76 53.42 -16.14
CA SER A 245 64.28 54.80 -16.21
C SER A 245 65.46 55.02 -15.26
N CYS A 246 65.39 54.61 -14.02
CA CYS A 246 66.42 54.83 -13.02
C CYS A 246 67.15 53.55 -12.54
N GLY A 247 66.67 52.34 -12.94
CA GLY A 247 67.25 51.05 -12.54
C GLY A 247 66.91 50.57 -11.14
N GLU A 248 66.17 51.32 -10.33
CA GLU A 248 65.79 50.94 -8.97
C GLU A 248 64.56 49.99 -8.94
N MET A 249 64.50 49.22 -7.88
CA MET A 249 63.41 48.24 -7.68
C MET A 249 62.20 48.84 -6.93
N GLY A 250 60.97 48.37 -7.21
CA GLY A 250 59.81 48.72 -6.44
C GLY A 250 58.83 49.69 -7.10
N HIS A 251 59.11 50.24 -8.27
CA HIS A 251 58.20 51.09 -9.01
C HIS A 251 58.36 50.92 -10.55
N LYS A 252 57.36 51.32 -11.27
CA LYS A 252 57.35 51.30 -12.76
C LYS A 252 57.85 52.64 -13.32
N ARG A 253 58.20 52.65 -14.63
CA ARG A 253 58.76 53.82 -15.32
C ARG A 253 57.88 55.06 -15.15
N TRP A 254 56.61 54.99 -15.13
CA TRP A 254 55.67 56.15 -15.02
C TRP A 254 55.51 56.66 -13.59
N GLU A 255 56.00 55.90 -12.56
CA GLU A 255 56.02 56.27 -11.16
C GLU A 255 57.45 56.73 -10.75
N CYS A 256 58.36 56.86 -11.69
CA CYS A 256 59.76 57.22 -11.43
C CYS A 256 59.91 58.69 -11.01
N PRO A 257 60.53 58.97 -9.84
CA PRO A 257 60.72 60.33 -9.34
C PRO A 257 61.83 61.08 -10.05
N ASN A 258 62.65 60.42 -10.91
CA ASN A 258 63.75 61.00 -11.69
C ASN A 258 63.43 61.12 -13.15
#